data_10926066ecd2a91ebbf35d82f40e4b9b
#
_entry.id   10926066ecd2a91ebbf35d82f40e4b9b
#
_cell.length_a   1.000
_cell.length_b   1.000
_cell.length_c   1.000
_cell.angle_alpha   90.00
_cell.angle_beta   90.00
_cell.angle_gamma   90.00
#
_symmetry.space_group_name_H-M   'P 1'
#
loop_
_entity.id
_entity.type
_entity.pdbx_description
1 polymer ?
#
loop_
_entity_poly.entity_id
_entity_poly.type
_entity_poly.pdbx_seq_one_letter_code
_entity_poly.pdbx_strand_id
1 'polypeptide(L)'
;IVFSPLQLGYSFNHAGMPGTISLSAEIFIDIVANILRQLFQQGWKRAVIFSGHNGNWPALRVAVQIAREAYIDAQVVLADGYPRMSDEHRKNRFVRNFDYHAGLTETALVSYFAKDLLDTESIPPANQDMPDAIKKLMNKKDLDEIDTVLMNAITPQHTQALSTNGIWGANDPSLFEQIPVRSAMESYVDFYVQLIKRWDALEL
;
A
#
# COMPACT_ATOMS: atom_id res chain seq x y z
N ILE A 1 14.03 6.88 16.60
CA ILE A 1 13.74 8.20 15.99
C ILE A 1 12.69 8.00 14.90
N VAL A 2 11.73 8.90 14.82
CA VAL A 2 10.74 8.95 13.75
C VAL A 2 11.07 10.13 12.84
N PHE A 3 11.23 9.88 11.54
CA PHE A 3 11.44 10.93 10.54
C PHE A 3 10.13 11.48 10.03
N SER A 4 10.17 12.71 9.54
CA SER A 4 9.04 13.28 8.79
C SER A 4 8.75 12.43 7.55
N PRO A 5 7.47 12.21 7.22
CA PRO A 5 7.12 11.45 6.03
C PRO A 5 7.66 12.09 4.74
N LEU A 6 8.16 11.27 3.83
CA LEU A 6 8.38 11.68 2.45
C LEU A 6 7.01 11.76 1.75
N GLN A 7 6.57 12.97 1.45
CA GLN A 7 5.21 13.25 0.95
C GLN A 7 5.04 12.87 -0.52
N LEU A 8 6.12 12.76 -1.28
CA LEU A 8 6.08 12.37 -2.68
C LEU A 8 6.61 10.94 -2.84
N GLY A 9 5.91 10.15 -3.64
CA GLY A 9 6.25 8.76 -3.92
C GLY A 9 6.30 8.45 -5.41
N TYR A 10 6.50 7.18 -5.73
CA TYR A 10 6.40 6.63 -7.06
C TYR A 10 4.99 6.09 -7.28
N SER A 11 4.18 6.83 -8.03
CA SER A 11 2.75 6.57 -8.23
C SER A 11 2.37 6.69 -9.72
N PHE A 12 3.21 6.14 -10.61
CA PHE A 12 3.00 6.24 -12.06
C PHE A 12 1.66 5.66 -12.52
N ASN A 13 1.17 4.64 -11.81
CA ASN A 13 -0.12 4.01 -12.07
C ASN A 13 -1.31 4.96 -11.90
N HIS A 14 -1.15 6.05 -11.14
CA HIS A 14 -2.16 7.09 -10.97
C HIS A 14 -1.83 8.39 -11.71
N ALA A 15 -0.70 8.46 -12.42
CA ALA A 15 -0.16 9.70 -13.00
C ALA A 15 -1.12 10.39 -13.99
N GLY A 16 -2.05 9.66 -14.58
CA GLY A 16 -3.08 10.25 -15.44
C GLY A 16 -4.28 10.85 -14.71
N MET A 17 -4.41 10.65 -13.39
CA MET A 17 -5.53 11.19 -12.61
C MET A 17 -5.22 12.63 -12.18
N PRO A 18 -6.19 13.56 -12.29
CA PRO A 18 -6.00 14.95 -11.87
C PRO A 18 -5.53 15.06 -10.43
N GLY A 19 -4.51 15.90 -10.19
CA GLY A 19 -3.93 16.12 -8.87
C GLY A 19 -2.85 15.13 -8.46
N THR A 20 -2.62 14.04 -9.19
CA THR A 20 -1.53 13.10 -8.90
C THR A 20 -0.18 13.70 -9.27
N ILE A 21 0.73 13.79 -8.30
CA ILE A 21 2.13 14.13 -8.52
C ILE A 21 2.97 12.92 -8.17
N SER A 22 3.65 12.35 -9.17
CA SER A 22 4.50 11.17 -9.02
C SER A 22 5.95 11.52 -9.32
N LEU A 23 6.87 11.04 -8.51
CA LEU A 23 8.28 11.00 -8.88
C LEU A 23 8.49 9.92 -9.95
N SER A 24 9.55 10.02 -10.75
CA SER A 24 10.01 8.88 -11.53
C SER A 24 10.57 7.79 -10.61
N ALA A 25 10.63 6.55 -11.09
CA ALA A 25 11.16 5.44 -10.29
C ALA A 25 12.60 5.70 -9.87
N GLU A 26 13.43 6.19 -10.79
CA GLU A 26 14.86 6.48 -10.56
C GLU A 26 15.03 7.52 -9.46
N ILE A 27 14.31 8.65 -9.56
CA ILE A 27 14.40 9.72 -8.56
C ILE A 27 13.93 9.22 -7.18
N PHE A 28 12.85 8.46 -7.13
CA PHE A 28 12.35 7.93 -5.86
C PHE A 28 13.32 6.93 -5.24
N ILE A 29 13.89 6.02 -6.04
CA ILE A 29 14.92 5.07 -5.61
C ILE A 29 16.15 5.82 -5.06
N ASP A 30 16.63 6.82 -5.78
CA ASP A 30 17.81 7.60 -5.39
C ASP A 30 17.58 8.35 -4.06
N ILE A 31 16.42 8.99 -3.89
CA ILE A 31 16.08 9.68 -2.64
C ILE A 31 16.11 8.70 -1.47
N VAL A 32 15.41 7.58 -1.58
CA VAL A 32 15.31 6.61 -0.47
C VAL A 32 16.67 5.96 -0.19
N ALA A 33 17.40 5.55 -1.22
CA ALA A 33 18.74 4.97 -1.06
C ALA A 33 19.71 5.95 -0.40
N ASN A 34 19.68 7.23 -0.78
CA ASN A 34 20.52 8.26 -0.16
C ASN A 34 20.15 8.50 1.30
N ILE A 35 18.85 8.58 1.63
CA ILE A 35 18.42 8.71 3.04
C ILE A 35 18.98 7.55 3.87
N LEU A 36 18.80 6.32 3.42
CA LEU A 36 19.29 5.14 4.12
C LEU A 36 20.82 5.15 4.27
N ARG A 37 21.55 5.48 3.20
CA ARG A 37 23.03 5.58 3.25
C ARG A 37 23.50 6.61 4.26
N GLN A 38 22.87 7.78 4.32
CA GLN A 38 23.20 8.83 5.30
C GLN A 38 22.95 8.35 6.73
N LEU A 39 21.85 7.63 6.97
CA LEU A 39 21.57 7.04 8.28
C LEU A 39 22.63 6.01 8.67
N PHE A 40 22.98 5.10 7.77
CA PHE A 40 23.96 4.05 8.03
C PHE A 40 25.38 4.63 8.21
N GLN A 41 25.72 5.66 7.45
CA GLN A 41 26.98 6.39 7.63
C GLN A 41 27.09 7.04 9.01
N GLN A 42 25.97 7.47 9.59
CA GLN A 42 25.92 8.03 10.95
C GLN A 42 25.91 6.96 12.05
N GLY A 43 26.01 5.68 11.70
CA GLY A 43 26.09 4.58 12.66
C GLY A 43 24.73 3.90 12.97
N TRP A 44 23.64 4.35 12.37
CA TRP A 44 22.37 3.63 12.47
C TRP A 44 22.50 2.29 11.75
N LYS A 45 22.03 1.22 12.36
CA LYS A 45 22.11 -0.12 11.76
C LYS A 45 20.74 -0.67 11.35
N ARG A 46 19.67 -0.11 11.88
CA ARG A 46 18.31 -0.60 11.69
C ARG A 46 17.38 0.50 11.24
N ALA A 47 16.56 0.22 10.24
CA ALA A 47 15.52 1.13 9.75
C ALA A 47 14.22 0.37 9.46
N VAL A 48 13.09 1.01 9.75
CA VAL A 48 11.77 0.55 9.29
C VAL A 48 11.22 1.61 8.35
N ILE A 49 10.80 1.19 7.16
CA ILE A 49 10.14 2.06 6.18
C ILE A 49 8.69 1.65 6.09
N PHE A 50 7.78 2.53 6.48
CA PHE A 50 6.34 2.36 6.29
C PHE A 50 5.93 2.99 4.95
N SER A 51 5.39 2.18 4.04
CA SER A 51 4.90 2.67 2.76
C SER A 51 3.39 2.87 2.78
N GLY A 52 2.94 4.10 2.63
CA GLY A 52 1.52 4.43 2.50
C GLY A 52 0.95 4.17 1.10
N HIS A 53 1.75 3.68 0.15
CA HIS A 53 1.32 3.42 -1.22
C HIS A 53 1.97 2.14 -1.77
N ASN A 54 1.14 1.21 -2.22
CA ASN A 54 1.61 -0.09 -2.72
C ASN A 54 2.48 0.01 -3.98
N GLY A 55 2.26 1.01 -4.82
CA GLY A 55 3.08 1.28 -6.01
C GLY A 55 4.55 1.56 -5.70
N ASN A 56 4.88 1.99 -4.47
CA ASN A 56 6.26 2.23 -4.04
C ASN A 56 7.09 0.95 -3.84
N TRP A 57 6.45 -0.20 -3.59
CA TRP A 57 7.13 -1.42 -3.15
C TRP A 57 8.28 -1.88 -4.06
N PRO A 58 8.12 -1.97 -5.38
CA PRO A 58 9.23 -2.40 -6.24
C PRO A 58 10.44 -1.46 -6.12
N ALA A 59 10.19 -0.15 -6.15
CA ALA A 59 11.23 0.88 -6.05
C ALA A 59 11.89 0.89 -4.67
N LEU A 60 11.13 0.72 -3.59
CA LEU A 60 11.66 0.61 -2.23
C LEU A 60 12.59 -0.59 -2.06
N ARG A 61 12.25 -1.74 -2.63
CA ARG A 61 13.12 -2.93 -2.59
C ARG A 61 14.45 -2.67 -3.26
N VAL A 62 14.45 -2.03 -4.42
CA VAL A 62 15.67 -1.65 -5.13
C VAL A 62 16.48 -0.63 -4.32
N ALA A 63 15.85 0.41 -3.78
CA ALA A 63 16.52 1.42 -2.96
C ALA A 63 17.20 0.81 -1.73
N VAL A 64 16.53 -0.11 -1.03
CA VAL A 64 17.09 -0.82 0.11
C VAL A 64 18.28 -1.67 -0.30
N GLN A 65 18.20 -2.38 -1.43
CA GLN A 65 19.32 -3.18 -1.94
C GLN A 65 20.52 -2.30 -2.23
N ILE A 66 20.34 -1.20 -2.97
CA ILE A 66 21.41 -0.24 -3.29
C ILE A 66 22.05 0.34 -2.02
N ALA A 67 21.27 0.66 -1.01
CA ALA A 67 21.82 1.16 0.26
C ALA A 67 22.64 0.10 0.99
N ARG A 68 22.18 -1.15 1.00
CA ARG A 68 22.85 -2.27 1.66
C ARG A 68 24.12 -2.78 0.95
N GLU A 69 24.28 -2.53 -0.34
CA GLU A 69 25.54 -2.83 -1.04
C GLU A 69 26.74 -2.13 -0.42
N ALA A 70 26.54 -0.90 0.07
CA ALA A 70 27.59 -0.14 0.77
C ALA A 70 27.64 -0.39 2.29
N TYR A 71 26.57 -0.93 2.87
CA TYR A 71 26.40 -1.15 4.31
C TYR A 71 25.79 -2.53 4.55
N ILE A 72 26.61 -3.57 4.38
CA ILE A 72 26.18 -4.97 4.35
C ILE A 72 25.49 -5.42 5.66
N ASP A 73 25.91 -4.86 6.79
CA ASP A 73 25.33 -5.16 8.12
C ASP A 73 24.07 -4.36 8.42
N ALA A 74 23.67 -3.44 7.53
CA ALA A 74 22.45 -2.66 7.72
C ALA A 74 21.21 -3.53 7.52
N GLN A 75 20.24 -3.33 8.40
CA GLN A 75 19.00 -4.07 8.43
C GLN A 75 17.84 -3.13 8.15
N VAL A 76 16.99 -3.49 7.18
CA VAL A 76 15.83 -2.70 6.80
C VAL A 76 14.59 -3.56 6.74
N VAL A 77 13.56 -3.15 7.46
CA VAL A 77 12.21 -3.70 7.35
C VAL A 77 11.39 -2.78 6.46
N LEU A 78 10.81 -3.34 5.40
CA LEU A 78 9.76 -2.69 4.64
C LEU A 78 8.41 -3.10 5.22
N ALA A 79 7.60 -2.12 5.56
CA ALA A 79 6.32 -2.29 6.22
C ALA A 79 5.19 -1.69 5.39
N ASP A 80 4.04 -2.36 5.36
CA ASP A 80 2.83 -1.78 4.80
C ASP A 80 2.41 -0.58 5.66
N GLY A 81 2.00 0.51 5.03
CA GLY A 81 1.45 1.69 5.70
C GLY A 81 0.01 1.50 6.19
N TYR A 82 -0.58 0.34 5.90
CA TYR A 82 -1.96 0.03 6.24
C TYR A 82 -2.03 -1.13 7.23
N PRO A 83 -3.02 -1.12 8.15
CA PRO A 83 -3.27 -2.28 8.97
C PRO A 83 -3.66 -3.47 8.10
N ARG A 84 -2.99 -4.59 8.31
CA ARG A 84 -3.44 -5.86 7.74
C ARG A 84 -4.77 -6.22 8.40
N MET A 85 -5.85 -6.17 7.65
CA MET A 85 -7.13 -6.69 8.11
C MET A 85 -6.94 -8.15 8.53
N SER A 86 -7.54 -8.54 9.67
CA SER A 86 -7.47 -9.92 10.12
C SER A 86 -7.95 -10.89 9.03
N ASP A 87 -7.45 -12.13 9.03
CA ASP A 87 -7.87 -13.15 8.08
C ASP A 87 -9.38 -13.38 8.09
N GLU A 88 -10.04 -13.11 9.21
CA GLU A 88 -11.49 -13.20 9.34
C GLU A 88 -12.19 -12.09 8.54
N HIS A 89 -11.67 -10.87 8.57
CA HIS A 89 -12.17 -9.76 7.74
C HIS A 89 -11.86 -9.97 6.26
N ARG A 90 -10.70 -10.55 5.94
CA ARG A 90 -10.35 -10.96 4.58
C ARG A 90 -11.29 -12.04 4.04
N LYS A 91 -11.55 -13.10 4.83
CA LYS A 91 -12.41 -14.21 4.41
C LYS A 91 -13.87 -13.80 4.22
N ASN A 92 -14.38 -12.88 5.03
CA ASN A 92 -15.80 -12.53 5.01
C ASN A 92 -16.18 -11.41 4.05
N ARG A 93 -15.27 -10.48 3.71
CA ARG A 93 -15.63 -9.30 2.90
C ARG A 93 -14.66 -8.95 1.77
N PHE A 94 -13.37 -9.25 1.87
CA PHE A 94 -12.35 -8.74 0.95
C PHE A 94 -11.90 -9.74 -0.12
N VAL A 95 -11.98 -11.04 0.12
CA VAL A 95 -11.62 -12.04 -0.88
C VAL A 95 -12.67 -12.14 -1.99
N ARG A 96 -13.92 -11.74 -1.73
CA ARG A 96 -14.97 -11.73 -2.74
C ARG A 96 -15.16 -10.38 -3.43
N ASN A 97 -14.67 -9.30 -2.83
CA ASN A 97 -14.85 -7.94 -3.31
C ASN A 97 -13.50 -7.23 -3.28
N PHE A 98 -12.88 -7.11 -4.42
CA PHE A 98 -11.61 -6.43 -4.58
C PHE A 98 -11.74 -4.96 -4.19
N ASP A 99 -10.89 -4.53 -3.26
CA ASP A 99 -10.78 -3.15 -2.79
C ASP A 99 -9.35 -2.68 -3.03
N TYR A 100 -9.09 -2.13 -4.22
CA TYR A 100 -7.73 -1.89 -4.69
C TYR A 100 -7.29 -0.43 -4.55
N HIS A 101 -8.17 0.54 -4.81
CA HIS A 101 -7.79 1.94 -4.82
C HIS A 101 -8.97 2.85 -4.52
N ALA A 102 -8.75 3.82 -3.61
CA ALA A 102 -9.73 4.82 -3.16
C ALA A 102 -11.09 4.19 -2.76
N GLY A 103 -11.06 2.95 -2.32
CA GLY A 103 -12.25 2.18 -2.02
C GLY A 103 -12.64 2.22 -0.55
N LEU A 104 -13.35 1.21 -0.14
CA LEU A 104 -13.96 1.08 1.19
C LEU A 104 -12.94 1.18 2.35
N THR A 105 -11.80 0.49 2.23
CA THR A 105 -10.78 0.46 3.29
C THR A 105 -10.09 1.81 3.44
N GLU A 106 -9.70 2.43 2.34
CA GLU A 106 -9.01 3.71 2.37
C GLU A 106 -9.96 4.82 2.84
N THR A 107 -11.23 4.81 2.41
CA THR A 107 -12.25 5.72 2.90
C THR A 107 -12.46 5.55 4.41
N ALA A 108 -12.50 4.32 4.92
CA ALA A 108 -12.61 4.03 6.35
C ALA A 108 -11.41 4.56 7.15
N LEU A 109 -10.19 4.43 6.61
CA LEU A 109 -8.98 4.97 7.22
C LEU A 109 -9.01 6.50 7.27
N VAL A 110 -9.39 7.16 6.17
CA VAL A 110 -9.54 8.63 6.15
C VAL A 110 -10.59 9.07 7.17
N SER A 111 -11.73 8.40 7.22
CA SER A 111 -12.77 8.70 8.22
C SER A 111 -12.29 8.53 9.66
N TYR A 112 -11.43 7.56 9.93
CA TYR A 112 -10.89 7.34 11.26
C TYR A 112 -9.89 8.41 11.70
N PHE A 113 -8.99 8.81 10.80
CA PHE A 113 -7.90 9.73 11.13
C PHE A 113 -8.20 11.21 10.86
N ALA A 114 -9.06 11.49 9.90
CA ALA A 114 -9.29 12.83 9.37
C ALA A 114 -10.74 12.99 8.85
N LYS A 115 -11.72 12.66 9.69
CA LYS A 115 -13.14 12.66 9.33
C LYS A 115 -13.59 13.98 8.72
N ASP A 116 -13.05 15.09 9.22
CA ASP A 116 -13.43 16.43 8.75
C ASP A 116 -12.95 16.73 7.31
N LEU A 117 -12.04 15.91 6.77
CA LEU A 117 -11.58 15.99 5.39
C LEU A 117 -12.36 15.09 4.43
N LEU A 118 -13.27 14.27 4.95
CA LEU A 118 -14.06 13.35 4.13
C LEU A 118 -15.42 13.96 3.84
N ASP A 119 -15.66 14.25 2.55
CA ASP A 119 -16.97 14.62 2.06
C ASP A 119 -17.84 13.36 1.85
N THR A 120 -18.57 12.98 2.88
CA THR A 120 -19.39 11.77 2.88
C THR A 120 -20.61 11.83 1.96
N GLU A 121 -21.08 13.05 1.63
CA GLU A 121 -22.25 13.24 0.76
C GLU A 121 -21.88 13.09 -0.72
N SER A 122 -20.61 13.35 -1.06
CA SER A 122 -20.12 13.33 -2.45
C SER A 122 -19.30 12.08 -2.79
N ILE A 123 -19.32 11.03 -1.95
CA ILE A 123 -18.58 9.78 -2.27
C ILE A 123 -19.21 9.12 -3.50
N PRO A 124 -18.52 9.07 -4.64
CA PRO A 124 -19.08 8.42 -5.83
C PRO A 124 -19.00 6.90 -5.70
N PRO A 125 -19.89 6.16 -6.34
CA PRO A 125 -19.78 4.71 -6.42
C PRO A 125 -18.50 4.32 -7.18
N ALA A 126 -17.99 3.13 -6.86
CA ALA A 126 -16.89 2.56 -7.63
C ALA A 126 -17.29 2.44 -9.11
N ASN A 127 -16.44 2.98 -9.98
CA ASN A 127 -16.66 2.91 -11.42
C ASN A 127 -15.59 2.02 -12.03
N GLN A 128 -16.00 0.82 -12.44
CA GLN A 128 -15.13 -0.21 -12.96
C GLN A 128 -15.29 -0.30 -14.49
N ASP A 129 -14.31 0.21 -15.17
CA ASP A 129 -14.18 0.09 -16.63
C ASP A 129 -13.16 -0.98 -17.03
N MET A 130 -13.14 -2.07 -16.27
CA MET A 130 -12.18 -3.14 -16.48
C MET A 130 -12.49 -3.94 -17.75
N PRO A 131 -11.45 -4.36 -18.48
CA PRO A 131 -11.61 -5.30 -19.58
C PRO A 131 -12.34 -6.58 -19.16
N ASP A 132 -13.20 -7.10 -20.03
CA ASP A 132 -14.04 -8.28 -19.73
C ASP A 132 -13.22 -9.51 -19.30
N ALA A 133 -12.02 -9.68 -19.86
CA ALA A 133 -11.13 -10.76 -19.49
C ALA A 133 -10.73 -10.70 -17.99
N ILE A 134 -10.46 -9.48 -17.49
CA ILE A 134 -10.12 -9.26 -16.08
C ILE A 134 -11.35 -9.48 -15.20
N LYS A 135 -12.49 -8.91 -15.58
CA LYS A 135 -13.77 -9.14 -14.88
C LYS A 135 -14.09 -10.62 -14.75
N LYS A 136 -13.86 -11.39 -15.84
CA LYS A 136 -14.08 -12.83 -15.85
C LYS A 136 -13.18 -13.59 -14.86
N LEU A 137 -11.91 -13.23 -14.80
CA LEU A 137 -10.98 -13.82 -13.82
C LEU A 137 -11.35 -13.44 -12.39
N MET A 138 -11.61 -12.16 -12.14
CA MET A 138 -11.99 -11.66 -10.81
C MET A 138 -13.28 -12.29 -10.26
N ASN A 139 -14.20 -12.68 -11.14
CA ASN A 139 -15.46 -13.32 -10.77
C ASN A 139 -15.36 -14.85 -10.59
N LYS A 140 -14.20 -15.44 -10.84
CA LYS A 140 -13.98 -16.86 -10.52
C LYS A 140 -14.09 -17.07 -9.01
N LYS A 141 -14.81 -18.11 -8.61
CA LYS A 141 -14.95 -18.46 -7.17
C LYS A 141 -13.65 -18.97 -6.57
N ASP A 142 -12.86 -19.69 -7.36
CA ASP A 142 -11.61 -20.31 -6.96
C ASP A 142 -10.56 -19.95 -8.02
N LEU A 143 -9.75 -18.92 -7.73
CA LEU A 143 -8.59 -18.56 -8.53
C LEU A 143 -7.47 -19.56 -8.22
N ASP A 144 -6.97 -20.22 -9.24
CA ASP A 144 -5.75 -21.00 -9.13
C ASP A 144 -4.50 -20.13 -9.28
N GLU A 145 -3.32 -20.73 -9.14
CA GLU A 145 -2.05 -20.03 -9.24
C GLU A 145 -1.83 -19.44 -10.65
N ILE A 146 -2.27 -20.16 -11.69
CA ILE A 146 -2.15 -19.71 -13.09
C ILE A 146 -3.05 -18.50 -13.33
N ASP A 147 -4.29 -18.54 -12.87
CA ASP A 147 -5.22 -17.41 -12.96
C ASP A 147 -4.65 -16.17 -12.28
N THR A 148 -4.01 -16.35 -11.11
CA THR A 148 -3.37 -15.24 -10.36
C THR A 148 -2.21 -14.63 -11.16
N VAL A 149 -1.36 -15.46 -11.75
CA VAL A 149 -0.25 -14.99 -12.61
C VAL A 149 -0.78 -14.27 -13.84
N LEU A 150 -1.78 -14.84 -14.51
CA LEU A 150 -2.42 -14.23 -15.68
C LEU A 150 -3.07 -12.89 -15.32
N MET A 151 -3.80 -12.81 -14.21
CA MET A 151 -4.42 -11.56 -13.77
C MET A 151 -3.38 -10.47 -13.55
N ASN A 152 -2.26 -10.78 -12.93
CA ASN A 152 -1.15 -9.82 -12.74
C ASN A 152 -0.52 -9.39 -14.08
N ALA A 153 -0.45 -10.30 -15.05
CA ALA A 153 0.15 -10.01 -16.36
C ALA A 153 -0.74 -9.14 -17.26
N ILE A 154 -2.06 -9.35 -17.22
CA ILE A 154 -3.00 -8.68 -18.12
C ILE A 154 -3.67 -7.44 -17.52
N THR A 155 -3.59 -7.25 -16.18
CA THR A 155 -4.18 -6.07 -15.53
C THR A 155 -3.42 -4.81 -15.95
N PRO A 156 -4.10 -3.81 -16.55
CA PRO A 156 -3.46 -2.54 -16.89
C PRO A 156 -2.83 -1.91 -15.64
N GLN A 157 -1.66 -1.31 -15.84
CA GLN A 157 -0.94 -0.67 -14.73
C GLN A 157 -1.46 0.75 -14.43
N HIS A 158 -2.26 1.34 -15.32
CA HIS A 158 -2.79 2.69 -15.14
C HIS A 158 -4.23 2.65 -14.64
N THR A 159 -4.48 3.35 -13.56
CA THR A 159 -5.83 3.47 -12.93
C THR A 159 -6.90 3.93 -13.93
N GLN A 160 -6.55 4.86 -14.83
CA GLN A 160 -7.47 5.35 -15.86
C GLN A 160 -7.99 4.25 -16.80
N ALA A 161 -7.23 3.19 -17.00
CA ALA A 161 -7.67 2.04 -17.81
C ALA A 161 -8.59 1.08 -17.03
N LEU A 162 -8.77 1.30 -15.74
CA LEU A 162 -9.51 0.44 -14.82
C LEU A 162 -10.71 1.15 -14.20
N SER A 163 -10.65 2.49 -14.13
CA SER A 163 -11.68 3.31 -13.51
C SER A 163 -11.63 4.74 -14.03
N THR A 164 -12.79 5.30 -14.37
CA THR A 164 -12.90 6.67 -14.88
C THR A 164 -12.89 7.73 -13.77
N ASN A 165 -13.25 7.36 -12.55
CA ASN A 165 -13.27 8.26 -11.38
C ASN A 165 -12.17 8.00 -10.36
N GLY A 166 -11.26 7.06 -10.65
CA GLY A 166 -10.15 6.71 -9.78
C GLY A 166 -10.49 5.67 -8.70
N ILE A 167 -11.76 5.40 -8.42
CA ILE A 167 -12.16 4.36 -7.47
C ILE A 167 -12.14 3.01 -8.16
N TRP A 168 -11.26 2.15 -7.69
CA TRP A 168 -11.12 0.82 -8.26
C TRP A 168 -11.30 -0.25 -7.18
N GLY A 169 -12.40 -0.95 -7.26
CA GLY A 169 -12.78 -2.00 -6.33
C GLY A 169 -14.23 -2.42 -6.54
N ALA A 170 -14.61 -3.56 -6.00
CA ALA A 170 -15.98 -4.05 -6.04
C ALA A 170 -16.82 -3.58 -4.83
N ASN A 171 -16.18 -2.93 -3.87
CA ASN A 171 -16.85 -2.45 -2.66
C ASN A 171 -17.37 -1.03 -2.86
N ASP A 172 -18.54 -0.79 -2.30
CA ASP A 172 -19.11 0.55 -2.22
C ASP A 172 -18.38 1.36 -1.13
N PRO A 173 -17.64 2.44 -1.49
CA PRO A 173 -16.92 3.24 -0.51
C PRO A 173 -17.84 3.87 0.56
N SER A 174 -19.12 4.09 0.28
CA SER A 174 -20.08 4.65 1.24
C SER A 174 -20.32 3.74 2.45
N LEU A 175 -19.97 2.45 2.35
CA LEU A 175 -20.09 1.49 3.45
C LEU A 175 -18.89 1.50 4.42
N PHE A 176 -18.06 2.53 4.39
CA PHE A 176 -16.81 2.62 5.15
C PHE A 176 -17.00 2.47 6.67
N GLU A 177 -18.14 2.87 7.23
CA GLU A 177 -18.44 2.73 8.66
C GLU A 177 -18.51 1.26 9.14
N GLN A 178 -18.69 0.32 8.22
CA GLN A 178 -18.72 -1.11 8.52
C GLN A 178 -17.30 -1.69 8.74
N ILE A 179 -16.26 -0.92 8.46
CA ILE A 179 -14.88 -1.36 8.62
C ILE A 179 -14.41 -1.12 10.05
N PRO A 180 -13.97 -2.12 10.79
CA PRO A 180 -13.53 -1.98 12.18
C PRO A 180 -12.08 -1.43 12.24
N VAL A 181 -11.89 -0.18 11.79
CA VAL A 181 -10.56 0.43 11.67
C VAL A 181 -9.82 0.46 13.00
N ARG A 182 -10.49 0.78 14.11
CA ARG A 182 -9.86 0.84 15.43
C ARG A 182 -9.16 -0.47 15.78
N SER A 183 -9.87 -1.59 15.74
CA SER A 183 -9.29 -2.89 16.11
C SER A 183 -8.20 -3.34 15.12
N ALA A 184 -8.35 -2.99 13.84
CA ALA A 184 -7.32 -3.24 12.85
C ALA A 184 -6.04 -2.43 13.12
N MET A 185 -6.18 -1.17 13.51
CA MET A 185 -5.06 -0.31 13.88
C MET A 185 -4.38 -0.75 15.17
N GLU A 186 -5.13 -1.14 16.19
CA GLU A 186 -4.56 -1.69 17.44
C GLU A 186 -3.72 -2.93 17.14
N SER A 187 -4.25 -3.88 16.39
CA SER A 187 -3.52 -5.09 15.96
C SER A 187 -2.28 -4.78 15.13
N TYR A 188 -2.37 -3.78 14.26
CA TYR A 188 -1.26 -3.31 13.42
C TYR A 188 -0.13 -2.72 14.29
N VAL A 189 -0.47 -1.85 15.23
CA VAL A 189 0.50 -1.26 16.15
C VAL A 189 1.16 -2.35 16.99
N ASP A 190 0.37 -3.24 17.58
CA ASP A 190 0.89 -4.35 18.40
C ASP A 190 1.85 -5.25 17.59
N PHE A 191 1.53 -5.55 16.35
CA PHE A 191 2.40 -6.32 15.48
C PHE A 191 3.78 -5.66 15.33
N TYR A 192 3.84 -4.36 15.00
CA TYR A 192 5.12 -3.68 14.82
C TYR A 192 5.87 -3.44 16.12
N VAL A 193 5.16 -3.21 17.22
CA VAL A 193 5.79 -3.16 18.55
C VAL A 193 6.45 -4.49 18.90
N GLN A 194 5.77 -5.61 18.66
CA GLN A 194 6.34 -6.93 18.87
C GLN A 194 7.52 -7.24 17.92
N LEU A 195 7.40 -6.85 16.66
CA LEU A 195 8.47 -6.98 15.69
C LEU A 195 9.73 -6.24 16.14
N ILE A 196 9.58 -4.97 16.51
CA ILE A 196 10.73 -4.13 16.96
C ILE A 196 11.35 -4.71 18.22
N LYS A 197 10.56 -5.12 19.20
CA LYS A 197 11.07 -5.73 20.45
C LYS A 197 11.84 -7.02 20.18
N ARG A 198 11.31 -7.89 19.32
CA ARG A 198 12.00 -9.14 18.94
C ARG A 198 13.26 -8.87 18.14
N TRP A 199 13.21 -7.90 17.24
CA TRP A 199 14.35 -7.52 16.43
C TRP A 199 15.47 -6.92 17.29
N ASP A 200 15.12 -6.11 18.30
CA ASP A 200 16.08 -5.53 19.24
C ASP A 200 16.75 -6.60 20.09
N ALA A 201 16.04 -7.65 20.45
CA ALA A 201 16.57 -8.78 21.20
C ALA A 201 17.50 -9.71 20.39
N LEU A 202 17.57 -9.55 19.06
CA LEU A 202 18.53 -10.30 18.26
C LEU A 202 19.91 -9.64 18.36
N GLU A 203 20.84 -10.34 18.96
CA GLU A 203 22.26 -9.98 18.97
C GLU A 203 22.85 -10.31 17.57
N LEU A 204 22.89 -9.30 16.67
CA LEU A 204 23.36 -9.42 15.28
C LEU A 204 24.56 -8.51 15.05
#